data_dbcfcad0926aa9b9bff1cd34f463d770
#
_entry.id   dbcfcad0926aa9b9bff1cd34f463d770
#
_cell.length_a   1.000
_cell.length_b   1.000
_cell.length_c   1.000
_cell.angle_alpha   90.00
_cell.angle_beta   90.00
_cell.angle_gamma   90.00
#
_symmetry.space_group_name_H-M   'P 1'
#
loop_
_entity.id
_entity.type
_entity.pdbx_description
1 polymer ?
#
loop_
_entity_poly.entity_id
_entity_poly.type
_entity_poly.pdbx_seq_one_letter_code
_entity_poly.pdbx_strand_id
1 'polypeptide(L)' 'RCEDAGAIADHLNHKRTVVLNLESTNKEVSRRLVDFLSGVAYANNGQMKRVANSTFIITPLNVDIMGDLLDELETNGVFF' A
#
# COMPACT_ATOMS: atom_id res chain seq x y z
N ARG A 1 1.97 8.97 7.59
CA ARG A 1 3.13 9.64 8.16
C ARG A 1 4.30 8.67 8.22
N CYS A 2 5.50 9.21 8.33
CA CYS A 2 6.70 8.36 8.37
C CYS A 2 6.67 7.35 9.51
N GLU A 3 6.09 7.72 10.64
CA GLU A 3 5.97 6.85 11.79
C GLU A 3 5.02 5.67 11.55
N ASP A 4 4.17 5.76 10.54
CA ASP A 4 3.27 4.68 10.17
C ASP A 4 3.92 3.71 9.18
N ALA A 5 5.07 4.05 8.64
CA ALA A 5 5.72 3.25 7.60
C ALA A 5 6.01 1.83 8.06
N GLY A 6 6.49 1.68 9.29
CA GLY A 6 6.77 0.36 9.87
C GLY A 6 5.53 -0.50 9.99
N ALA A 7 4.42 0.10 10.46
CA ALA A 7 3.16 -0.61 10.60
C ALA A 7 2.63 -1.06 9.25
N ILE A 8 2.72 -0.19 8.26
CA ILE A 8 2.29 -0.52 6.90
C ILE A 8 3.14 -1.66 6.34
N ALA A 9 4.45 -1.56 6.53
CA ALA A 9 5.36 -2.60 6.06
C ALA A 9 5.07 -3.95 6.73
N ASP A 10 4.74 -3.93 8.03
CA ASP A 10 4.38 -5.15 8.74
C ASP A 10 3.14 -5.80 8.14
N HIS A 11 2.12 -5.00 7.78
CA HIS A 11 0.94 -5.54 7.13
C HIS A 11 1.29 -6.19 5.79
N LEU A 12 2.14 -5.54 5.01
CA LEU A 12 2.58 -6.08 3.72
C LEU A 12 3.38 -7.37 3.91
N ASN A 13 4.24 -7.41 4.93
CA ASN A 13 5.01 -8.62 5.23
C ASN A 13 4.11 -9.77 5.68
N HIS A 14 2.91 -9.46 6.18
CA HIS A 14 1.91 -10.46 6.56
C HIS A 14 0.90 -10.72 5.43
N LYS A 15 1.24 -10.31 4.22
CA LYS A 15 0.45 -10.56 3.01
C LYS A 15 -0.93 -9.91 3.06
N ARG A 16 -1.02 -8.71 3.61
CA ARG A 16 -2.25 -7.93 3.62
C ARG A 16 -2.17 -6.82 2.58
N THR A 17 -3.30 -6.55 1.95
CA THR A 17 -3.41 -5.44 1.02
C THR A 17 -3.63 -4.15 1.79
N VAL A 18 -2.91 -3.10 1.42
CA VAL A 18 -2.98 -1.80 2.10
C VAL A 18 -3.51 -0.75 1.14
N VAL A 19 -4.48 0.02 1.61
CA VAL A 19 -4.95 1.21 0.91
C VAL A 19 -4.38 2.42 1.67
N LEU A 20 -3.57 3.20 0.99
CA LEU A 20 -2.86 4.32 1.60
C LEU A 20 -3.36 5.63 1.01
N ASN A 21 -3.96 6.48 1.85
CA ASN A 21 -4.41 7.80 1.44
C ASN A 21 -3.44 8.84 1.98
N LEU A 22 -2.81 9.58 1.08
CA LEU A 22 -1.81 10.58 1.42
C LEU A 22 -2.29 12.02 1.22
N GLU A 23 -3.60 12.21 1.11
CA GLU A 23 -4.17 13.52 0.83
C GLU A 23 -3.77 14.57 1.88
N SER A 24 -3.75 14.19 3.13
CA SER A 24 -3.42 15.08 4.24
C SER A 24 -1.94 15.03 4.62
N THR A 25 -1.13 14.36 3.86
CA THR A 25 0.27 14.17 4.18
C THR A 25 1.15 15.15 3.42
N ASN A 26 2.15 15.69 4.10
CA ASN A 26 3.14 16.56 3.50
C ASN A 26 3.76 15.90 2.27
N LYS A 27 4.00 16.70 1.23
CA LYS A 27 4.48 16.20 -0.06
C LYS A 27 5.80 15.45 0.06
N GLU A 28 6.73 15.96 0.85
CA GLU A 28 8.02 15.32 1.02
C GLU A 28 7.90 14.02 1.79
N VAL A 29 7.08 14.00 2.83
CA VAL A 29 6.81 12.78 3.59
C VAL A 29 6.13 11.75 2.71
N SER A 30 5.18 12.19 1.88
CA SER A 30 4.50 11.30 0.94
C SER A 30 5.49 10.63 0.00
N ARG A 31 6.43 11.40 -0.54
CA ARG A 31 7.44 10.86 -1.45
C ARG A 31 8.28 9.79 -0.76
N ARG A 32 8.70 10.05 0.47
CA ARG A 32 9.49 9.10 1.24
C ARG A 32 8.72 7.82 1.53
N LEU A 33 7.45 7.97 1.89
CA LEU A 33 6.60 6.80 2.14
C LEU A 33 6.43 5.96 0.88
N VAL A 34 6.15 6.61 -0.23
CA VAL A 34 5.96 5.91 -1.51
C VAL A 34 7.23 5.15 -1.89
N ASP A 35 8.38 5.80 -1.78
CA ASP A 35 9.65 5.15 -2.11
C ASP A 35 9.93 3.95 -1.21
N PHE A 36 9.74 4.12 0.09
CA PHE A 36 9.97 3.05 1.06
C PHE A 36 9.02 1.87 0.81
N LEU A 37 7.74 2.16 0.68
CA LEU A 37 6.72 1.12 0.54
C LEU A 37 6.78 0.44 -0.83
N SER A 38 7.22 1.16 -1.85
CA SER A 38 7.46 0.58 -3.16
C SER A 38 8.52 -0.52 -3.05
N GLY A 39 9.58 -0.27 -2.27
CA GLY A 39 10.61 -1.26 -2.03
C GLY A 39 10.10 -2.47 -1.24
N VAL A 40 9.27 -2.21 -0.23
CA VAL A 40 8.67 -3.30 0.56
C VAL A 40 7.75 -4.15 -0.31
N ALA A 41 6.94 -3.53 -1.14
CA ALA A 41 6.06 -4.25 -2.06
C ALA A 41 6.87 -5.13 -3.01
N TYR A 42 7.92 -4.56 -3.58
CA TYR A 42 8.79 -5.30 -4.49
C TYR A 42 9.43 -6.52 -3.80
N ALA A 43 9.91 -6.31 -2.57
CA ALA A 43 10.55 -7.37 -1.80
C ALA A 43 9.58 -8.52 -1.47
N ASN A 44 8.30 -8.24 -1.47
CA ASN A 44 7.25 -9.24 -1.20
C ASN A 44 6.61 -9.76 -2.49
N ASN A 45 7.19 -9.46 -3.64
CA ASN A 45 6.65 -9.84 -4.95
C ASN A 45 5.26 -9.25 -5.20
N GLY A 46 4.97 -8.15 -4.54
CA GLY A 46 3.72 -7.43 -4.71
C GLY A 46 3.87 -6.27 -5.65
N GLN A 47 2.89 -5.40 -5.63
CA GLN A 47 2.92 -4.20 -6.47
C GLN A 47 2.25 -3.05 -5.75
N MET A 48 2.59 -1.84 -6.20
CA MET A 48 2.00 -0.61 -5.70
C MET A 48 1.39 0.13 -6.87
N LYS A 49 0.13 0.54 -6.73
CA LYS A 49 -0.58 1.21 -7.80
C LYS A 49 -1.26 2.46 -7.31
N ARG A 50 -1.08 3.55 -8.05
CA ARG A 50 -1.77 4.79 -7.77
C ARG A 50 -3.16 4.73 -8.40
N VAL A 51 -4.20 4.87 -7.58
CA VAL A 51 -5.58 4.76 -8.04
C VAL A 51 -6.33 6.09 -8.03
N ALA A 52 -5.75 7.11 -7.39
CA ALA A 52 -6.26 8.46 -7.37
C ALA A 52 -5.10 9.39 -7.10
N ASN A 53 -5.34 10.71 -7.05
CA ASN A 53 -4.25 11.68 -6.90
C ASN A 53 -3.34 11.41 -5.71
N SER A 54 -3.91 10.99 -4.60
CA SER A 54 -3.15 10.79 -3.37
C SER A 54 -3.41 9.44 -2.74
N THR A 55 -4.00 8.50 -3.47
CA THR A 55 -4.36 7.20 -2.93
C THR A 55 -3.64 6.10 -3.68
N PHE A 56 -3.02 5.21 -2.92
CA PHE A 56 -2.28 4.07 -3.46
C PHE A 56 -2.84 2.78 -2.91
N ILE A 57 -2.84 1.75 -3.71
CA ILE A 57 -3.15 0.40 -3.27
C ILE A 57 -1.88 -0.42 -3.38
N ILE A 58 -1.50 -1.05 -2.28
CA ILE A 58 -0.30 -1.86 -2.23
C ILE A 58 -0.72 -3.29 -1.95
N THR A 59 -0.46 -4.17 -2.91
CA THR A 59 -0.80 -5.57 -2.78
C THR A 59 0.48 -6.37 -2.51
N PRO A 60 0.45 -7.29 -1.54
CA PRO A 60 1.63 -8.09 -1.20
C PRO A 60 1.87 -9.23 -2.16
N LEU A 61 0.95 -9.44 -3.08
CA LEU A 61 1.04 -10.46 -4.11
C LEU A 61 0.68 -9.84 -5.45
N ASN A 62 1.14 -10.44 -6.52
CA ASN A 62 0.79 -9.97 -7.85
C ASN A 62 -0.61 -10.46 -8.19
N VAL A 63 -1.63 -9.70 -7.76
CA VAL A 63 -3.02 -10.06 -7.97
C VAL A 63 -3.62 -9.21 -9.09
N ASP A 64 -4.69 -9.73 -9.68
CA ASP A 64 -5.45 -8.99 -10.68
C ASP A 64 -6.27 -7.92 -9.95
N ILE A 65 -5.90 -6.68 -10.19
CA ILE A 65 -6.53 -5.55 -9.51
C ILE A 65 -8.00 -5.39 -9.89
N MET A 66 -8.37 -5.83 -11.07
CA MET A 66 -9.75 -5.62 -11.54
C MET A 66 -10.76 -6.62 -10.99
N GLY A 67 -10.36 -7.87 -10.80
CA GLY A 67 -11.29 -8.91 -10.39
C GLY A 67 -11.21 -9.27 -8.92
N ASP A 68 -10.02 -9.62 -8.47
CA ASP A 68 -9.85 -10.19 -7.13
C ASP A 68 -9.62 -9.16 -6.03
N LEU A 69 -9.29 -7.94 -6.42
CA LEU A 69 -8.94 -6.92 -5.43
C LEU A 69 -10.08 -6.57 -4.50
N LEU A 70 -11.32 -6.48 -5.01
CA LEU A 70 -12.45 -6.13 -4.16
C LEU A 70 -12.66 -7.16 -3.06
N ASP A 71 -12.57 -8.44 -3.41
CA ASP A 71 -12.70 -9.51 -2.43
C ASP A 71 -11.56 -9.47 -1.41
N GLU A 72 -10.35 -9.21 -1.89
CA GLU A 72 -9.18 -9.11 -1.02
C GLU A 72 -9.34 -7.96 -0.03
N LEU A 73 -9.82 -6.81 -0.49
CA LEU A 73 -10.00 -5.65 0.38
C LEU A 73 -11.08 -5.90 1.44
N GLU A 74 -12.15 -6.60 1.09
CA GLU A 74 -13.19 -6.93 2.05
C GLU A 74 -12.70 -7.90 3.12
N THR A 75 -11.80 -8.80 2.76
CA THR A 75 -11.33 -9.85 3.65
C THR A 75 -10.11 -9.41 4.45
N ASN A 76 -9.11 -8.84 3.79
CA ASN A 76 -7.80 -8.55 4.38
C ASN A 76 -7.32 -7.12 4.20
N GLY A 77 -8.17 -6.25 3.67
CA GLY A 77 -7.76 -4.88 3.39
C GLY A 77 -7.47 -4.09 4.65
N VAL A 78 -6.39 -3.32 4.65
CA VAL A 78 -6.01 -2.43 5.74
C VAL A 78 -5.90 -1.02 5.17
N PHE A 79 -6.52 -0.06 5.85
CA PHE A 79 -6.61 1.30 5.34
C PHE A 79 -5.82 2.27 6.23
N PHE A 80 -5.02 3.07 5.58
CA PHE A 80 -4.24 4.10 6.27
C PHE A 80 -4.50 5.49 5.70
#